data_295c1ae833a533b8fe0fb6c419a4b9ce
#
_entry.id   295c1ae833a533b8fe0fb6c419a4b9ce
#
_cell.length_a   1.000
_cell.length_b   1.000
_cell.length_c   1.000
_cell.angle_alpha   90.00
_cell.angle_beta   90.00
_cell.angle_gamma   90.00
#
_symmetry.space_group_name_H-M   'P 1'
#
loop_
_entity.id
_entity.type
_entity.pdbx_description
1 polymer ?
#
loop_
_entity_poly.entity_id
_entity_poly.type
_entity_poly.pdbx_seq_one_letter_code
_entity_poly.pdbx_strand_id
1 'polypeptide(L)'
;QIKGIEFYKDCPIFYCLGNFIFENEFVRDLPADYMEKYGLPESASGAEGIAKRSAKAKKTLYTIPEVYQTVIPYFEIIDGKCVKTELLPVSLGFYKERYKKNLPYVADEIEALAILEYLNRACRPYGVEWCYSGGIMMRSK
;
A
#
# COMPACT_ATOMS: atom_id res chain seq x y z
N GLN A 1 -1.24 3.93 -1.59
CA GLN A 1 -2.41 3.17 -1.11
C GLN A 1 -3.04 2.41 -2.26
N ILE A 2 -3.53 1.21 -1.99
CA ILE A 2 -4.30 0.41 -2.93
C ILE A 2 -5.50 1.23 -3.41
N LYS A 3 -5.81 1.14 -4.70
CA LYS A 3 -7.02 1.68 -5.32
C LYS A 3 -7.91 0.53 -5.79
N GLY A 4 -9.12 0.86 -6.24
CA GLY A 4 -10.03 -0.15 -6.75
C GLY A 4 -9.46 -0.91 -7.95
N ILE A 5 -9.98 -2.08 -8.16
CA ILE A 5 -9.69 -2.93 -9.32
C ILE A 5 -11.01 -3.08 -10.08
N GLU A 6 -10.98 -2.75 -11.35
CA GLU A 6 -12.11 -2.87 -12.28
C GLU A 6 -11.86 -4.02 -13.24
N PHE A 7 -12.92 -4.61 -13.77
CA PHE A 7 -12.82 -5.56 -14.87
C PHE A 7 -13.55 -5.00 -16.10
N TYR A 8 -12.81 -4.78 -17.17
CA TYR A 8 -13.37 -4.40 -18.46
C TYR A 8 -13.17 -5.53 -19.47
N LYS A 9 -14.26 -6.09 -19.98
CA LYS A 9 -14.24 -7.26 -20.88
C LYS A 9 -13.40 -8.41 -20.30
N ASP A 10 -13.60 -8.70 -19.02
CA ASP A 10 -12.89 -9.70 -18.21
C ASP A 10 -11.39 -9.44 -17.99
N CYS A 11 -10.86 -8.33 -18.48
CA CYS A 11 -9.48 -7.92 -18.19
C CYS A 11 -9.42 -7.04 -16.94
N PRO A 12 -8.54 -7.33 -15.98
CA PRO A 12 -8.40 -6.51 -14.79
C PRO A 12 -7.68 -5.19 -15.09
N ILE A 13 -8.19 -4.10 -14.53
CA ILE A 13 -7.57 -2.77 -14.54
C ILE A 13 -7.18 -2.44 -13.11
N PHE A 14 -5.89 -2.33 -12.84
CA PHE A 14 -5.33 -2.00 -11.55
C PHE A 14 -5.02 -0.50 -11.49
N TYR A 15 -5.82 0.28 -10.78
CA TYR A 15 -5.58 1.72 -10.67
C TYR A 15 -4.39 2.05 -9.77
N CYS A 16 -4.15 1.28 -8.72
CA CYS A 16 -2.93 1.30 -7.92
C CYS A 16 -2.87 0.06 -7.01
N LEU A 17 -1.76 -0.63 -7.02
CA LEU A 17 -1.54 -1.83 -6.20
C LEU A 17 -1.08 -1.53 -4.77
N GLY A 18 -0.72 -0.30 -4.48
CA GLY A 18 -0.12 0.12 -3.21
C GLY A 18 1.40 0.29 -3.31
N ASN A 19 2.03 0.49 -2.17
CA ASN A 19 3.49 0.58 -2.09
C ASN A 19 4.07 -0.80 -1.87
N PHE A 20 5.09 -1.17 -2.63
CA PHE A 20 5.83 -2.42 -2.43
C PHE A 20 7.11 -2.19 -1.63
N ILE A 21 7.80 -1.10 -1.89
CA ILE A 21 8.92 -0.59 -1.10
C ILE A 21 8.60 0.86 -0.78
N PHE A 22 8.58 1.20 0.51
CA PHE A 22 8.25 2.54 0.95
C PHE A 22 9.14 2.93 2.12
N GLU A 23 10.23 3.64 1.82
CA GLU A 23 11.26 3.96 2.80
C GLU A 23 11.49 5.47 2.88
N ASN A 24 10.56 6.19 3.50
CA ASN A 24 10.69 7.62 3.72
C ASN A 24 11.34 7.99 5.06
N GLU A 25 11.37 7.05 6.02
CA GLU A 25 11.90 7.34 7.36
C GLU A 25 13.44 7.39 7.40
N PHE A 26 14.10 6.90 6.35
CA PHE A 26 15.56 6.80 6.25
C PHE A 26 16.16 7.74 5.21
N VAL A 27 15.38 8.69 4.72
CA VAL A 27 15.90 9.75 3.84
C VAL A 27 16.94 10.54 4.60
N ARG A 28 18.18 10.56 4.09
CA ARG A 28 19.31 11.26 4.71
C ARG A 28 19.27 12.76 4.45
N ASP A 29 19.06 13.10 3.20
CA ASP A 29 19.13 14.47 2.72
C ASP A 29 17.73 14.99 2.38
N LEU A 30 17.41 16.17 2.87
CA LEU A 30 16.15 16.85 2.61
C LEU A 30 16.39 17.93 1.55
N PRO A 31 15.46 18.11 0.58
CA PRO A 31 15.53 19.22 -0.35
C PRO A 31 15.49 20.58 0.36
N ALA A 32 16.19 21.57 -0.19
CA ALA A 32 16.30 22.91 0.40
C ALA A 32 14.93 23.58 0.61
N ASP A 33 14.02 23.44 -0.35
CA ASP A 33 12.66 23.96 -0.27
C ASP A 33 11.85 23.30 0.86
N TYR A 34 12.11 22.02 1.14
CA TYR A 34 11.52 21.32 2.26
C TYR A 34 12.05 21.86 3.60
N MET A 35 13.36 22.09 3.68
CA MET A 35 14.00 22.64 4.88
C MET A 35 13.47 24.03 5.20
N GLU A 36 13.41 24.90 4.20
CA GLU A 36 12.84 26.25 4.32
C GLU A 36 11.38 26.22 4.76
N LYS A 37 10.54 25.43 4.09
CA LYS A 37 9.10 25.27 4.40
C LYS A 37 8.82 24.88 5.84
N TYR A 38 9.67 24.03 6.43
CA TYR A 38 9.51 23.56 7.81
C TYR A 38 10.41 24.28 8.82
N GLY A 39 11.18 25.28 8.39
CA GLY A 39 12.12 26.03 9.23
C GLY A 39 13.14 25.12 9.89
N LEU A 40 13.78 24.28 9.08
CA LEU A 40 14.82 23.35 9.51
C LEU A 40 16.19 23.98 9.24
N PRO A 41 17.19 23.75 10.13
CA PRO A 41 18.58 24.16 9.86
C PRO A 41 19.18 23.26 8.76
N GLU A 42 20.20 23.74 8.06
CA GLU A 42 20.93 22.97 7.04
C GLU A 42 21.49 21.64 7.55
N SER A 43 21.79 21.56 8.84
CA SER A 43 22.28 20.37 9.52
C SER A 43 21.18 19.36 9.91
N ALA A 44 19.91 19.66 9.63
CA ALA A 44 18.82 18.80 10.03
C ALA A 44 18.85 17.46 9.28
N SER A 45 18.69 16.38 10.02
CA SER A 45 18.54 15.04 9.47
C SER A 45 17.15 14.84 8.84
N GLY A 46 17.04 13.88 7.91
CA GLY A 46 15.77 13.47 7.35
C GLY A 46 14.74 13.08 8.41
N ALA A 47 15.18 12.42 9.49
CA ALA A 47 14.32 12.04 10.61
C ALA A 47 13.72 13.25 11.34
N GLU A 48 14.51 14.30 11.57
CA GLU A 48 14.02 15.56 12.19
C GLU A 48 13.02 16.27 11.29
N GLY A 49 13.26 16.28 9.98
CA GLY A 49 12.34 16.84 9.00
C GLY A 49 11.01 16.12 8.98
N ILE A 50 11.03 14.80 8.97
CA ILE A 50 9.83 13.96 9.03
C ILE A 50 9.08 14.17 10.34
N ALA A 51 9.78 14.22 11.47
CA ALA A 51 9.18 14.48 12.78
C ALA A 51 8.49 15.85 12.82
N LYS A 52 9.13 16.89 12.28
CA LYS A 52 8.55 18.25 12.24
C LYS A 52 7.35 18.37 11.30
N ARG A 53 7.38 17.69 10.16
CA ARG A 53 6.23 17.57 9.27
C ARG A 53 5.07 16.85 9.97
N SER A 54 5.35 15.74 10.63
CA SER A 54 4.36 14.91 11.31
C SER A 54 3.72 15.64 12.49
N ALA A 55 4.48 16.45 13.23
CA ALA A 55 3.96 17.26 14.33
C ALA A 55 2.96 18.33 13.86
N LYS A 56 3.10 18.86 12.63
CA LYS A 56 2.18 19.85 12.04
C LYS A 56 0.93 19.22 11.41
N ALA A 57 0.96 17.93 11.07
CA ALA A 57 -0.14 17.26 10.37
C ALA A 57 -0.82 16.23 11.28
N LYS A 58 -2.16 16.36 11.43
CA LYS A 58 -2.96 15.38 12.19
C LYS A 58 -2.90 13.97 11.61
N LYS A 59 -2.66 13.84 10.29
CA LYS A 59 -2.45 12.57 9.57
C LYS A 59 -1.30 12.72 8.60
N THR A 60 -0.34 11.83 8.67
CA THR A 60 0.77 11.73 7.73
C THR A 60 0.77 10.34 7.10
N LEU A 61 1.53 10.15 6.03
CA LEU A 61 1.67 8.84 5.39
C LEU A 61 2.16 7.76 6.38
N TYR A 62 2.89 8.17 7.42
CA TYR A 62 3.43 7.26 8.45
C TYR A 62 2.41 6.83 9.50
N THR A 63 1.27 7.52 9.59
CA THR A 63 0.22 7.23 10.57
C THR A 63 -1.01 6.57 9.95
N ILE A 64 -0.92 6.20 8.67
CA ILE A 64 -2.01 5.59 7.91
C ILE A 64 -1.65 4.14 7.60
N PRO A 65 -2.27 3.13 8.25
CA PRO A 65 -1.96 1.72 8.05
C PRO A 65 -2.06 1.28 6.58
N GLU A 66 -3.01 1.82 5.83
CA GLU A 66 -3.27 1.48 4.43
C GLU A 66 -2.12 1.89 3.48
N VAL A 67 -1.19 2.73 3.94
CA VAL A 67 0.03 3.07 3.17
C VAL A 67 1.03 1.91 3.19
N TYR A 68 0.94 1.06 4.22
CA TYR A 68 1.79 -0.11 4.43
C TYR A 68 1.14 -1.41 3.93
N GLN A 69 0.14 -1.29 3.06
CA GLN A 69 -0.58 -2.41 2.49
C GLN A 69 -0.44 -2.40 0.97
N THR A 70 -0.25 -3.58 0.40
CA THR A 70 -0.18 -3.79 -1.04
C THR A 70 -0.71 -5.16 -1.42
N VAL A 71 -0.96 -5.36 -2.70
CA VAL A 71 -1.28 -6.67 -3.27
C VAL A 71 -0.38 -6.94 -4.47
N ILE A 72 0.02 -8.21 -4.63
CA ILE A 72 0.71 -8.67 -5.83
C ILE A 72 -0.30 -9.43 -6.66
N PRO A 73 -0.69 -8.92 -7.85
CA PRO A 73 -1.60 -9.62 -8.72
C PRO A 73 -0.90 -10.77 -9.44
N TYR A 74 -1.55 -11.90 -9.48
CA TYR A 74 -1.27 -13.02 -10.36
C TYR A 74 -2.44 -13.20 -11.31
N PHE A 75 -2.18 -13.30 -12.60
CA PHE A 75 -3.21 -13.53 -13.59
C PHE A 75 -2.71 -14.46 -14.69
N GLU A 76 -3.63 -15.23 -15.24
CA GLU A 76 -3.37 -16.16 -16.33
C GLU A 76 -4.09 -15.68 -17.58
N ILE A 77 -3.35 -15.66 -18.70
CA ILE A 77 -3.89 -15.27 -20.02
C ILE A 77 -3.82 -16.46 -20.94
N ILE A 78 -4.98 -16.85 -21.48
CA ILE A 78 -5.11 -17.90 -22.48
C ILE A 78 -5.82 -17.30 -23.70
N ASP A 79 -5.22 -17.45 -24.87
CA ASP A 79 -5.75 -16.93 -26.15
C ASP A 79 -6.17 -15.43 -26.09
N GLY A 80 -5.33 -14.61 -25.42
CA GLY A 80 -5.55 -13.18 -25.27
C GLY A 80 -6.65 -12.80 -24.27
N LYS A 81 -7.17 -13.76 -23.50
CA LYS A 81 -8.19 -13.52 -22.46
C LYS A 81 -7.63 -13.80 -21.08
N CYS A 82 -7.93 -12.93 -20.14
CA CYS A 82 -7.60 -13.15 -18.73
C CYS A 82 -8.61 -14.17 -18.16
N VAL A 83 -8.13 -15.37 -17.87
CA VAL A 83 -8.98 -16.48 -17.38
C VAL A 83 -8.92 -16.63 -15.86
N LYS A 84 -7.92 -16.03 -15.24
CA LYS A 84 -7.71 -16.09 -13.80
C LYS A 84 -7.10 -14.79 -13.30
N THR A 85 -7.56 -14.31 -12.15
CA THR A 85 -6.96 -13.18 -11.41
C THR A 85 -6.98 -13.50 -9.93
N GLU A 86 -5.82 -13.49 -9.31
CA GLU A 86 -5.62 -13.70 -7.89
C GLU A 86 -4.74 -12.57 -7.34
N LEU A 87 -4.87 -12.28 -6.05
CA LEU A 87 -4.06 -11.27 -5.37
C LEU A 87 -3.40 -11.89 -4.15
N LEU A 88 -2.09 -11.78 -4.06
CA LEU A 88 -1.35 -12.09 -2.85
C LEU A 88 -1.32 -10.84 -1.96
N PRO A 89 -1.92 -10.85 -0.76
CA PRO A 89 -1.85 -9.73 0.16
C PRO A 89 -0.44 -9.62 0.76
N VAL A 90 0.10 -8.41 0.76
CA VAL A 90 1.44 -8.11 1.27
C VAL A 90 1.38 -6.92 2.22
N SER A 91 2.06 -7.04 3.34
CA SER A 91 2.21 -6.00 4.36
C SER A 91 3.64 -5.45 4.35
N LEU A 92 3.76 -4.16 4.66
CA LEU A 92 5.03 -3.47 4.89
C LEU A 92 5.27 -3.23 6.39
N GLY A 93 4.51 -3.88 7.26
CA GLY A 93 4.75 -3.92 8.70
C GLY A 93 4.45 -2.62 9.45
N PHE A 94 3.29 -2.01 9.26
CA PHE A 94 2.89 -0.79 9.98
C PHE A 94 3.05 -0.92 11.49
N TYR A 95 2.69 -2.07 12.07
CA TYR A 95 2.76 -2.34 13.51
C TYR A 95 4.08 -2.98 13.96
N LYS A 96 5.01 -3.22 13.03
CA LYS A 96 6.32 -3.80 13.36
C LYS A 96 7.25 -2.74 13.96
N GLU A 97 8.31 -3.21 14.59
CA GLU A 97 9.41 -2.37 15.05
C GLU A 97 10.04 -1.60 13.88
N ARG A 98 10.58 -0.41 14.16
CA ARG A 98 11.06 0.51 13.12
C ARG A 98 11.99 -0.14 12.10
N TYR A 99 12.91 -1.01 12.53
CA TYR A 99 13.88 -1.67 11.65
C TYR A 99 13.27 -2.79 10.78
N LYS A 100 12.03 -3.20 11.06
CA LYS A 100 11.27 -4.20 10.29
C LYS A 100 10.17 -3.55 9.42
N LYS A 101 9.94 -2.26 9.58
CA LYS A 101 8.98 -1.54 8.73
C LYS A 101 9.53 -1.40 7.31
N ASN A 102 8.62 -1.23 6.37
CA ASN A 102 8.89 -1.01 4.96
C ASN A 102 9.54 -2.20 4.21
N LEU A 103 9.75 -3.34 4.90
CA LEU A 103 10.14 -4.58 4.27
C LEU A 103 8.89 -5.38 3.91
N PRO A 104 8.67 -5.68 2.61
CA PRO A 104 7.49 -6.43 2.20
C PRO A 104 7.55 -7.88 2.68
N TYR A 105 6.45 -8.37 3.20
CA TYR A 105 6.25 -9.78 3.55
C TYR A 105 4.79 -10.18 3.27
N VAL A 106 4.57 -11.47 3.06
CA VAL A 106 3.21 -12.00 2.89
C VAL A 106 2.42 -11.70 4.16
N ALA A 107 1.29 -11.03 4.01
CA ALA A 107 0.44 -10.66 5.12
C ALA A 107 -0.06 -11.91 5.87
N ASP A 108 -0.06 -11.86 7.19
CA ASP A 108 -0.76 -12.87 7.99
C ASP A 108 -2.29 -12.74 7.80
N GLU A 109 -3.05 -13.65 8.39
CA GLU A 109 -4.50 -13.71 8.20
C GLU A 109 -5.18 -12.40 8.66
N ILE A 110 -4.74 -11.83 9.78
CA ILE A 110 -5.31 -10.58 10.33
C ILE A 110 -5.03 -9.41 9.40
N GLU A 111 -3.79 -9.29 8.94
CA GLU A 111 -3.38 -8.26 7.99
C GLU A 111 -4.07 -8.44 6.63
N ALA A 112 -4.18 -9.70 6.15
CA ALA A 112 -4.84 -10.02 4.89
C ALA A 112 -6.33 -9.64 4.91
N LEU A 113 -7.04 -9.93 6.00
CA LEU A 113 -8.44 -9.54 6.16
C LEU A 113 -8.63 -8.01 6.22
N ALA A 114 -7.71 -7.29 6.86
CA ALA A 114 -7.72 -5.83 6.85
C ALA A 114 -7.47 -5.25 5.44
N ILE A 115 -6.56 -5.86 4.67
CA ILE A 115 -6.31 -5.50 3.27
C ILE A 115 -7.54 -5.80 2.41
N LEU A 116 -8.18 -6.96 2.61
CA LEU A 116 -9.40 -7.36 1.92
C LEU A 116 -10.55 -6.36 2.13
N GLU A 117 -10.80 -5.98 3.39
CA GLU A 117 -11.83 -5.01 3.72
C GLU A 117 -11.59 -3.67 3.01
N TYR A 118 -10.35 -3.18 3.06
CA TYR A 118 -9.98 -1.95 2.39
C TYR A 118 -10.14 -2.05 0.86
N LEU A 119 -9.68 -3.15 0.26
CA LEU A 119 -9.78 -3.42 -1.17
C LEU A 119 -11.24 -3.50 -1.61
N ASN A 120 -12.09 -4.25 -0.91
CA ASN A 120 -13.51 -4.38 -1.23
C ASN A 120 -14.23 -3.03 -1.16
N ARG A 121 -13.91 -2.20 -0.16
CA ARG A 121 -14.43 -0.83 -0.09
C ARG A 121 -14.01 0.01 -1.31
N ALA A 122 -12.75 -0.12 -1.75
CA ALA A 122 -12.23 0.60 -2.93
C ALA A 122 -12.80 0.06 -4.26
N CYS A 123 -13.15 -1.23 -4.33
CA CYS A 123 -13.70 -1.89 -5.51
C CYS A 123 -15.24 -1.75 -5.63
N ARG A 124 -15.93 -1.34 -4.57
CA ARG A 124 -17.40 -1.19 -4.56
C ARG A 124 -17.96 -0.36 -5.72
N PRO A 125 -17.36 0.78 -6.14
CA PRO A 125 -17.85 1.55 -7.29
C PRO A 125 -17.83 0.79 -8.62
N TYR A 126 -17.02 -0.26 -8.71
CA TYR A 126 -16.85 -1.07 -9.93
C TYR A 126 -17.65 -2.38 -9.89
N GLY A 127 -18.42 -2.63 -8.81
CA GLY A 127 -19.18 -3.87 -8.63
C GLY A 127 -18.29 -5.11 -8.49
N VAL A 128 -17.06 -4.95 -8.01
CA VAL A 128 -16.10 -6.03 -7.83
C VAL A 128 -15.96 -6.33 -6.34
N GLU A 129 -16.03 -7.60 -6.00
CA GLU A 129 -15.85 -8.13 -4.65
C GLU A 129 -14.80 -9.23 -4.65
N TRP A 130 -13.99 -9.24 -3.62
CA TRP A 130 -12.92 -10.21 -3.38
C TRP A 130 -13.22 -11.03 -2.13
N CYS A 131 -12.84 -12.30 -2.15
CA CYS A 131 -12.84 -13.17 -0.98
C CYS A 131 -11.42 -13.66 -0.70
N TYR A 132 -11.13 -13.96 0.57
CA TYR A 132 -9.83 -14.46 1.01
C TYR A 132 -9.95 -15.92 1.42
N SER A 133 -9.07 -16.77 0.89
CA SER A 133 -8.98 -18.17 1.25
C SER A 133 -7.57 -18.71 0.93
N GLY A 134 -7.01 -19.48 1.86
CA GLY A 134 -5.72 -20.15 1.64
C GLY A 134 -4.53 -19.23 1.36
N GLY A 135 -4.53 -18.01 1.91
CA GLY A 135 -3.45 -17.04 1.72
C GLY A 135 -3.60 -16.14 0.50
N ILE A 136 -4.64 -16.31 -0.29
CA ILE A 136 -4.86 -15.60 -1.57
C ILE A 136 -6.25 -14.98 -1.61
N MET A 137 -6.37 -13.83 -2.27
CA MET A 137 -7.65 -13.20 -2.57
C MET A 137 -8.07 -13.56 -3.99
N MET A 138 -9.34 -13.94 -4.13
CA MET A 138 -9.96 -14.30 -5.40
C MET A 138 -11.21 -13.43 -5.61
N ARG A 139 -11.51 -13.11 -6.88
CA ARG A 139 -12.75 -12.41 -7.23
C ARG A 139 -13.94 -13.30 -6.89
N SER A 140 -14.89 -12.76 -6.13
CA SER A 140 -16.19 -13.39 -5.91
C SER A 140 -16.96 -13.47 -7.24
N LYS A 141 -17.68 -14.57 -7.44
CA LYS A 141 -18.46 -14.76 -8.68
C LYS A 141 -19.73 -13.93 -8.65
#